data_25d60c63be7cf4b45c171bf531baf22c
#
_entry.id   25d60c63be7cf4b45c171bf531baf22c
#
_cell.length_a   1.000
_cell.length_b   1.000
_cell.length_c   1.000
_cell.angle_alpha   90.00
_cell.angle_beta   90.00
_cell.angle_gamma   90.00
#
_symmetry.space_group_name_H-M   'P 1'
#
loop_
_entity.id
_entity.type
_entity.pdbx_description
1 polymer ?
#
loop_
_entity_poly.entity_id
_entity_poly.type
_entity_poly.pdbx_seq_one_letter_code
_entity_poly.pdbx_strand_id
1 'polypeptide(L)'
;MILDKIVEDKKVRLVEHKSRISPAEMRKLAEACEAHPASFYEGLAKPGISIIGEFKKASPSLGNITSQIDLTKRIDEYNASVDCISCLTEEDHFLGNVHYLKEIREISPLPILRKDFMIDEYQFYEAKVIGANAILLITGILDDVQMRDFYQLTTELGLDALFEAHTEEQMDRALNCGAKIVGVNNRDLRDFSIKLD
;
A
#
# COMPACT_ATOMS: atom_id res chain seq x y z
N MET A 1 5.19 16.67 -12.73
CA MET A 1 5.61 16.52 -11.30
C MET A 1 6.21 15.13 -11.10
N ILE A 2 6.94 14.86 -10.02
CA ILE A 2 7.50 13.51 -9.77
C ILE A 2 6.39 12.48 -9.66
N LEU A 3 5.29 12.83 -9.00
CA LEU A 3 4.13 11.97 -8.84
C LEU A 3 3.53 11.52 -10.19
N ASP A 4 3.39 12.45 -11.13
CA ASP A 4 2.86 12.13 -12.46
C ASP A 4 3.77 11.13 -13.19
N LYS A 5 5.10 11.32 -13.05
CA LYS A 5 6.07 10.40 -13.63
C LYS A 5 5.95 9.00 -13.02
N ILE A 6 5.83 8.89 -11.70
CA ILE A 6 5.65 7.60 -11.02
C ILE A 6 4.38 6.90 -11.52
N VAL A 7 3.28 7.66 -11.67
CA VAL A 7 2.01 7.11 -12.19
C VAL A 7 2.16 6.62 -13.63
N GLU A 8 2.86 7.38 -14.50
CA GLU A 8 3.09 6.95 -15.89
C GLU A 8 4.00 5.71 -15.96
N ASP A 9 5.08 5.68 -15.19
CA ASP A 9 5.97 4.51 -15.12
C ASP A 9 5.20 3.29 -14.58
N LYS A 10 4.31 3.47 -13.58
CA LYS A 10 3.45 2.41 -13.06
C LYS A 10 2.49 1.88 -14.14
N LYS A 11 1.91 2.73 -14.98
CA LYS A 11 1.07 2.26 -16.10
C LYS A 11 1.83 1.33 -17.03
N VAL A 12 3.08 1.69 -17.36
CA VAL A 12 3.96 0.84 -18.20
C VAL A 12 4.25 -0.48 -17.49
N ARG A 13 4.62 -0.44 -16.21
CA ARG A 13 4.88 -1.63 -15.39
C ARG A 13 3.68 -2.58 -15.33
N LEU A 14 2.49 -2.03 -15.21
CA LEU A 14 1.25 -2.82 -15.19
C LEU A 14 0.97 -3.57 -16.50
N VAL A 15 1.38 -3.04 -17.64
CA VAL A 15 1.29 -3.77 -18.92
C VAL A 15 2.13 -5.05 -18.86
N GLU A 16 3.33 -4.97 -18.30
CA GLU A 16 4.21 -6.13 -18.11
C GLU A 16 3.59 -7.15 -17.13
N HIS A 17 3.08 -6.70 -15.97
CA HIS A 17 2.42 -7.58 -15.00
C HIS A 17 1.24 -8.31 -15.61
N LYS A 18 0.36 -7.59 -16.31
CA LYS A 18 -0.82 -8.14 -17.00
C LYS A 18 -0.47 -9.10 -18.16
N SER A 19 0.73 -8.99 -18.72
CA SER A 19 1.21 -9.93 -19.74
C SER A 19 1.65 -11.27 -19.15
N ARG A 20 2.11 -11.27 -17.89
CA ARG A 20 2.53 -12.49 -17.16
C ARG A 20 1.34 -13.25 -16.59
N ILE A 21 0.41 -12.54 -15.95
CA ILE A 21 -0.86 -13.06 -15.43
C ILE A 21 -1.96 -12.12 -15.91
N SER A 22 -2.87 -12.63 -16.72
CA SER A 22 -3.94 -11.80 -17.27
C SER A 22 -4.87 -11.25 -16.18
N PRO A 23 -5.55 -10.10 -16.40
CA PRO A 23 -6.50 -9.56 -15.43
C PRO A 23 -7.60 -10.54 -15.03
N ALA A 24 -8.11 -11.32 -15.98
CA ALA A 24 -9.13 -12.33 -15.71
C ALA A 24 -8.62 -13.46 -14.83
N GLU A 25 -7.35 -13.89 -15.04
CA GLU A 25 -6.71 -14.90 -14.22
C GLU A 25 -6.38 -14.38 -12.83
N MET A 26 -5.86 -13.15 -12.70
CA MET A 26 -5.57 -12.53 -11.40
C MET A 26 -6.85 -12.38 -10.57
N ARG A 27 -7.95 -11.95 -11.19
CA ARG A 27 -9.26 -11.88 -10.54
C ARG A 27 -9.70 -13.26 -10.05
N LYS A 28 -9.62 -14.28 -10.89
CA LYS A 28 -9.97 -15.65 -10.52
C LYS A 28 -9.12 -16.19 -9.37
N LEU A 29 -7.82 -15.89 -9.34
CA LEU A 29 -6.93 -16.23 -8.23
C LEU A 29 -7.39 -15.53 -6.93
N ALA A 30 -7.72 -14.24 -7.00
CA ALA A 30 -8.20 -13.49 -5.83
C ALA A 30 -9.55 -13.99 -5.31
N GLU A 31 -10.47 -14.40 -6.20
CA GLU A 31 -11.75 -15.00 -5.84
C GLU A 31 -11.57 -16.36 -5.15
N ALA A 32 -10.54 -17.11 -5.49
CA ALA A 32 -10.19 -18.39 -4.88
C ALA A 32 -9.41 -18.27 -3.56
N CYS A 33 -8.84 -17.09 -3.26
CA CYS A 33 -8.12 -16.84 -2.02
C CYS A 33 -9.09 -16.46 -0.90
N GLU A 34 -8.91 -17.08 0.27
CA GLU A 34 -9.49 -16.56 1.49
C GLU A 34 -8.74 -15.29 1.94
N ALA A 35 -9.48 -14.32 2.48
CA ALA A 35 -8.84 -13.15 3.08
C ALA A 35 -8.07 -13.56 4.34
N HIS A 36 -6.88 -13.01 4.53
CA HIS A 36 -6.13 -13.24 5.76
C HIS A 36 -6.91 -12.66 6.95
N PRO A 37 -7.05 -13.40 8.07
CA PRO A 37 -7.95 -13.04 9.17
C PRO A 37 -7.56 -11.77 9.93
N ALA A 38 -6.30 -11.30 9.84
CA ALA A 38 -5.89 -10.08 10.51
C ALA A 38 -6.48 -8.85 9.83
N SER A 39 -7.08 -7.93 10.59
CA SER A 39 -7.57 -6.63 10.10
C SER A 39 -6.54 -5.54 10.36
N PHE A 40 -6.23 -4.77 9.34
CA PHE A 40 -5.35 -3.62 9.46
C PHE A 40 -6.01 -2.50 10.28
N TYR A 41 -7.31 -2.32 10.09
CA TYR A 41 -8.10 -1.38 10.89
C TYR A 41 -8.06 -1.72 12.39
N GLU A 42 -8.32 -2.97 12.75
CA GLU A 42 -8.28 -3.39 14.16
C GLU A 42 -6.87 -3.30 14.75
N GLY A 43 -5.85 -3.57 13.96
CA GLY A 43 -4.45 -3.37 14.37
C GLY A 43 -4.17 -1.92 14.78
N LEU A 44 -4.77 -0.95 14.09
CA LEU A 44 -4.61 0.49 14.38
C LEU A 44 -5.61 1.03 15.43
N ALA A 45 -6.78 0.42 15.57
CA ALA A 45 -7.86 0.90 16.46
C ALA A 45 -7.66 0.56 17.94
N LYS A 46 -6.51 0.06 18.33
CA LYS A 46 -6.18 -0.25 19.72
C LYS A 46 -6.11 1.04 20.57
N PRO A 47 -6.40 0.96 21.89
CA PRO A 47 -6.19 2.11 22.78
C PRO A 47 -4.73 2.56 22.81
N GLY A 48 -4.50 3.87 22.69
CA GLY A 48 -3.17 4.47 22.69
C GLY A 48 -2.64 4.74 21.29
N ILE A 49 -1.33 4.67 21.12
CA ILE A 49 -0.64 4.90 19.84
C ILE A 49 -0.32 3.53 19.23
N SER A 50 -0.75 3.33 17.99
CA SER A 50 -0.37 2.18 17.18
C SER A 50 0.77 2.55 16.24
N ILE A 51 1.67 1.61 16.01
CA ILE A 51 2.89 1.81 15.20
C ILE A 51 2.78 0.96 13.93
N ILE A 52 3.08 1.59 12.78
CA ILE A 52 3.25 0.90 11.49
C ILE A 52 4.75 0.84 11.18
N GLY A 53 5.32 -0.37 11.14
CA GLY A 53 6.69 -0.59 10.69
C GLY A 53 6.78 -0.64 9.16
N GLU A 54 7.58 0.23 8.53
CA GLU A 54 7.70 0.24 7.08
C GLU A 54 8.94 -0.53 6.61
N PHE A 55 8.73 -1.54 5.76
CA PHE A 55 9.78 -2.23 5.03
C PHE A 55 9.96 -1.62 3.64
N LYS A 56 11.14 -1.03 3.40
CA LYS A 56 11.53 -0.45 2.11
C LYS A 56 13.04 -0.56 1.89
N LYS A 57 13.46 -0.65 0.61
CA LYS A 57 14.87 -0.74 0.21
C LYS A 57 15.43 0.55 -0.39
N ALA A 58 14.58 1.43 -0.88
CA ALA A 58 14.95 2.73 -1.43
C ALA A 58 13.82 3.75 -1.31
N SER A 59 14.16 5.01 -1.49
CA SER A 59 13.18 6.07 -1.74
C SER A 59 13.80 7.16 -2.62
N PRO A 60 13.00 7.93 -3.39
CA PRO A 60 13.52 9.00 -4.24
C PRO A 60 14.31 10.08 -3.47
N SER A 61 14.02 10.29 -2.19
CA SER A 61 14.69 11.29 -1.35
C SER A 61 15.95 10.79 -0.65
N LEU A 62 16.07 9.49 -0.39
CA LEU A 62 17.19 8.90 0.38
C LEU A 62 18.09 8.02 -0.50
N GLY A 63 17.70 7.77 -1.76
CA GLY A 63 18.38 6.81 -2.61
C GLY A 63 18.28 5.38 -2.04
N ASN A 64 19.28 4.55 -2.32
CA ASN A 64 19.35 3.20 -1.78
C ASN A 64 19.55 3.25 -0.26
N ILE A 65 18.61 2.69 0.46
CA ILE A 65 18.72 2.49 1.91
C ILE A 65 19.54 1.21 2.07
N THR A 66 20.84 1.38 2.19
CA THR A 66 21.88 0.37 2.33
C THR A 66 21.49 -1.10 2.35
N SER A 67 22.00 -1.72 1.46
CA SER A 67 22.18 -3.01 0.84
C SER A 67 22.15 -4.29 1.70
N GLN A 68 21.98 -4.27 2.98
CA GLN A 68 22.04 -5.47 3.84
C GLN A 68 20.95 -5.46 4.93
N ILE A 69 19.71 -5.07 4.56
CA ILE A 69 18.61 -5.35 5.47
C ILE A 69 18.26 -6.83 5.28
N ASP A 70 18.61 -7.64 6.25
CA ASP A 70 18.07 -8.97 6.41
C ASP A 70 16.57 -8.84 6.67
N LEU A 71 15.76 -9.27 5.70
CA LEU A 71 14.30 -9.16 5.77
C LEU A 71 13.77 -9.91 6.99
N THR A 72 14.23 -11.15 7.19
CA THR A 72 13.76 -11.99 8.30
C THR A 72 14.03 -11.32 9.64
N LYS A 73 15.25 -10.87 9.86
CA LYS A 73 15.62 -10.18 11.11
C LYS A 73 14.80 -8.90 11.32
N ARG A 74 14.57 -8.11 10.26
CA ARG A 74 13.76 -6.90 10.35
C ARG A 74 12.31 -7.20 10.69
N ILE A 75 11.75 -8.27 10.14
CA ILE A 75 10.36 -8.65 10.41
C ILE A 75 10.22 -9.26 11.80
N ASP A 76 11.22 -9.98 12.30
CA ASP A 76 11.24 -10.42 13.70
C ASP A 76 11.21 -9.23 14.67
N GLU A 77 11.99 -8.17 14.39
CA GLU A 77 11.95 -6.92 15.17
C GLU A 77 10.56 -6.27 15.11
N TYR A 78 9.92 -6.25 13.92
CA TYR A 78 8.58 -5.70 13.76
C TYR A 78 7.52 -6.54 14.47
N ASN A 79 7.57 -7.85 14.38
CA ASN A 79 6.64 -8.74 15.09
C ASN A 79 6.64 -8.51 16.61
N ALA A 80 7.76 -8.03 17.17
CA ALA A 80 7.91 -7.75 18.58
C ALA A 80 7.58 -6.30 18.99
N SER A 81 7.46 -5.35 18.04
CA SER A 81 7.48 -3.92 18.39
C SER A 81 6.45 -3.05 17.67
N VAL A 82 5.76 -3.54 16.64
CA VAL A 82 4.77 -2.75 15.89
C VAL A 82 3.42 -3.46 15.85
N ASP A 83 2.39 -2.72 15.48
CA ASP A 83 1.02 -3.24 15.38
C ASP A 83 0.65 -3.68 13.97
N CYS A 84 1.22 -3.04 12.96
CA CYS A 84 1.02 -3.32 11.55
C CYS A 84 2.32 -3.16 10.78
N ILE A 85 2.40 -3.77 9.60
CA ILE A 85 3.53 -3.63 8.68
C ILE A 85 3.08 -2.90 7.43
N SER A 86 3.92 -2.00 6.91
CA SER A 86 3.80 -1.42 5.58
C SER A 86 4.92 -1.96 4.70
N CYS A 87 4.57 -2.56 3.56
CA CYS A 87 5.53 -3.11 2.62
C CYS A 87 5.48 -2.37 1.29
N LEU A 88 6.60 -1.74 0.90
CA LEU A 88 6.74 -1.11 -0.41
C LEU A 88 6.77 -2.18 -1.51
N THR A 89 5.85 -2.09 -2.48
CA THR A 89 5.82 -2.96 -3.66
C THR A 89 6.05 -2.20 -4.96
N GLU A 90 6.24 -0.88 -4.90
CA GLU A 90 6.59 -0.06 -6.04
C GLU A 90 8.04 -0.32 -6.49
N GLU A 91 8.22 -0.75 -7.75
CA GLU A 91 9.49 -1.32 -8.23
C GLU A 91 10.47 -0.28 -8.76
N ASP A 92 9.98 0.74 -9.49
CA ASP A 92 10.81 1.61 -10.31
C ASP A 92 11.49 2.74 -9.51
N HIS A 93 10.82 3.26 -8.48
CA HIS A 93 11.27 4.42 -7.72
C HIS A 93 11.64 4.09 -6.26
N PHE A 94 11.06 3.01 -5.70
CA PHE A 94 11.27 2.62 -4.31
C PHE A 94 11.97 1.27 -4.17
N LEU A 95 12.31 0.61 -5.28
CA LEU A 95 12.94 -0.72 -5.31
C LEU A 95 12.14 -1.76 -4.48
N GLY A 96 10.83 -1.56 -4.42
CA GLY A 96 9.89 -2.49 -3.82
C GLY A 96 9.67 -3.71 -4.69
N ASN A 97 8.98 -4.71 -4.18
CA ASN A 97 8.56 -5.87 -4.95
C ASN A 97 7.44 -6.62 -4.22
N VAL A 98 6.50 -7.19 -4.97
CA VAL A 98 5.43 -8.04 -4.44
C VAL A 98 5.98 -9.29 -3.73
N HIS A 99 7.17 -9.78 -4.10
CA HIS A 99 7.82 -10.90 -3.42
C HIS A 99 8.14 -10.59 -1.97
N TYR A 100 8.56 -9.37 -1.64
CA TYR A 100 8.83 -9.00 -0.25
C TYR A 100 7.56 -9.10 0.61
N LEU A 101 6.41 -8.69 0.09
CA LEU A 101 5.16 -8.81 0.82
C LEU A 101 4.80 -10.28 1.05
N LYS A 102 4.97 -11.15 0.05
CA LYS A 102 4.75 -12.61 0.19
C LYS A 102 5.68 -13.20 1.25
N GLU A 103 6.98 -12.91 1.19
CA GLU A 103 7.95 -13.38 2.17
C GLU A 103 7.61 -12.90 3.58
N ILE A 104 7.22 -11.62 3.74
CA ILE A 104 6.78 -11.06 5.03
C ILE A 104 5.54 -11.80 5.52
N ARG A 105 4.58 -12.07 4.64
CA ARG A 105 3.35 -12.79 5.02
C ARG A 105 3.61 -14.18 5.57
N GLU A 106 4.64 -14.88 5.07
CA GLU A 106 5.01 -16.21 5.54
C GLU A 106 5.59 -16.22 6.97
N ILE A 107 6.19 -15.11 7.42
CA ILE A 107 6.92 -15.03 8.69
C ILE A 107 6.31 -14.03 9.69
N SER A 108 5.23 -13.34 9.32
CA SER A 108 4.56 -12.37 10.21
C SER A 108 3.06 -12.61 10.29
N PRO A 109 2.49 -12.68 11.51
CA PRO A 109 1.05 -12.70 11.70
C PRO A 109 0.40 -11.30 11.63
N LEU A 110 1.20 -10.23 11.65
CA LEU A 110 0.71 -8.85 11.69
C LEU A 110 -0.04 -8.47 10.42
N PRO A 111 -1.01 -7.55 10.50
CA PRO A 111 -1.64 -6.98 9.31
C PRO A 111 -0.62 -6.26 8.43
N ILE A 112 -0.70 -6.47 7.10
CA ILE A 112 0.24 -5.90 6.13
C ILE A 112 -0.49 -4.97 5.17
N LEU A 113 -0.02 -3.72 5.09
CA LEU A 113 -0.39 -2.75 4.07
C LEU A 113 0.49 -2.94 2.83
N ARG A 114 -0.12 -3.17 1.66
CA ARG A 114 0.56 -3.00 0.38
C ARG A 114 0.71 -1.50 0.10
N LYS A 115 1.93 -1.01 0.19
CA LYS A 115 2.26 0.38 -0.13
C LYS A 115 2.73 0.50 -1.58
N ASP A 116 1.85 0.99 -2.44
CA ASP A 116 2.06 1.15 -3.88
C ASP A 116 1.18 2.29 -4.42
N PHE A 117 1.41 2.71 -5.66
CA PHE A 117 0.51 3.62 -6.39
C PHE A 117 -0.58 2.79 -7.04
N MET A 118 -1.73 2.71 -6.37
CA MET A 118 -2.89 1.91 -6.79
C MET A 118 -3.72 2.70 -7.80
N ILE A 119 -3.63 2.33 -9.09
CA ILE A 119 -4.26 3.05 -10.20
C ILE A 119 -5.07 2.16 -11.13
N ASP A 120 -5.11 0.85 -10.86
CA ASP A 120 -5.76 -0.14 -11.70
C ASP A 120 -6.30 -1.30 -10.86
N GLU A 121 -7.49 -1.80 -11.18
CA GLU A 121 -8.17 -2.91 -10.47
C GLU A 121 -7.30 -4.16 -10.32
N TYR A 122 -6.44 -4.44 -11.29
CA TYR A 122 -5.51 -5.55 -11.26
C TYR A 122 -4.70 -5.60 -9.96
N GLN A 123 -4.25 -4.44 -9.50
CA GLN A 123 -3.41 -4.34 -8.29
C GLN A 123 -4.17 -4.70 -7.02
N PHE A 124 -5.48 -4.51 -7.00
CA PHE A 124 -6.34 -4.85 -5.85
C PHE A 124 -6.52 -6.36 -5.74
N TYR A 125 -6.80 -7.03 -6.85
CA TYR A 125 -6.83 -8.49 -6.90
C TYR A 125 -5.46 -9.08 -6.54
N GLU A 126 -4.38 -8.54 -7.11
CA GLU A 126 -3.02 -8.95 -6.79
C GLU A 126 -2.71 -8.76 -5.30
N ALA A 127 -3.12 -7.64 -4.67
CA ALA A 127 -2.92 -7.39 -3.25
C ALA A 127 -3.51 -8.52 -2.38
N LYS A 128 -4.71 -8.98 -2.69
CA LYS A 128 -5.32 -10.11 -2.00
C LYS A 128 -4.53 -11.40 -2.21
N VAL A 129 -4.14 -11.69 -3.44
CA VAL A 129 -3.39 -12.91 -3.81
C VAL A 129 -2.02 -12.97 -3.11
N ILE A 130 -1.36 -11.83 -2.93
CA ILE A 130 -0.06 -11.78 -2.25
C ILE A 130 -0.16 -11.73 -0.72
N GLY A 131 -1.38 -11.71 -0.15
CA GLY A 131 -1.61 -11.77 1.29
C GLY A 131 -1.58 -10.43 2.01
N ALA A 132 -1.82 -9.32 1.32
CA ALA A 132 -2.04 -8.03 1.96
C ALA A 132 -3.36 -8.03 2.75
N ASN A 133 -3.41 -7.22 3.82
CA ASN A 133 -4.62 -6.96 4.61
C ASN A 133 -5.21 -5.59 4.26
N ALA A 134 -4.38 -4.69 3.78
CA ALA A 134 -4.79 -3.35 3.38
C ALA A 134 -4.03 -2.86 2.14
N ILE A 135 -4.63 -1.88 1.48
CA ILE A 135 -4.02 -1.16 0.36
C ILE A 135 -4.00 0.34 0.62
N LEU A 136 -3.12 1.05 -0.11
CA LEU A 136 -3.01 2.50 -0.05
C LEU A 136 -3.83 3.15 -1.16
N LEU A 137 -4.73 4.07 -0.81
CA LEU A 137 -5.43 4.94 -1.74
C LEU A 137 -4.88 6.37 -1.59
N ILE A 138 -4.12 6.83 -2.57
CA ILE A 138 -3.54 8.20 -2.56
C ILE A 138 -4.54 9.15 -3.20
N THR A 139 -5.18 10.01 -2.38
CA THR A 139 -6.24 10.91 -2.85
C THR A 139 -5.77 11.90 -3.92
N GLY A 140 -4.47 12.21 -3.93
CA GLY A 140 -3.87 13.14 -4.90
C GLY A 140 -3.71 12.59 -6.32
N ILE A 141 -3.86 11.27 -6.54
CA ILE A 141 -3.72 10.64 -7.87
C ILE A 141 -5.03 10.05 -8.40
N LEU A 142 -6.09 10.02 -7.60
CA LEU A 142 -7.38 9.45 -7.94
C LEU A 142 -8.44 10.55 -8.03
N ASP A 143 -9.32 10.45 -9.02
CA ASP A 143 -10.55 11.24 -9.01
C ASP A 143 -11.60 10.61 -8.06
N ASP A 144 -12.72 11.31 -7.83
CA ASP A 144 -13.72 10.88 -6.85
C ASP A 144 -14.48 9.61 -7.28
N VAL A 145 -14.58 9.34 -8.58
CA VAL A 145 -15.21 8.13 -9.11
C VAL A 145 -14.26 6.95 -8.89
N GLN A 146 -13.01 7.07 -9.32
CA GLN A 146 -11.98 6.07 -9.11
C GLN A 146 -11.81 5.73 -7.62
N MET A 147 -11.79 6.75 -6.78
CA MET A 147 -11.61 6.57 -5.34
C MET A 147 -12.76 5.76 -4.72
N ARG A 148 -14.01 6.03 -5.10
CA ARG A 148 -15.19 5.25 -4.66
C ARG A 148 -15.16 3.82 -5.19
N ASP A 149 -14.92 3.65 -6.48
CA ASP A 149 -14.91 2.33 -7.12
C ASP A 149 -13.81 1.45 -6.53
N PHE A 150 -12.61 2.00 -6.32
CA PHE A 150 -11.49 1.30 -5.72
C PHE A 150 -11.72 0.99 -4.23
N TYR A 151 -12.35 1.89 -3.49
CA TYR A 151 -12.70 1.62 -2.10
C TYR A 151 -13.77 0.55 -1.99
N GLN A 152 -14.77 0.56 -2.85
CA GLN A 152 -15.77 -0.49 -2.94
C GLN A 152 -15.13 -1.84 -3.25
N LEU A 153 -14.30 -1.92 -4.30
CA LEU A 153 -13.57 -3.13 -4.67
C LEU A 153 -12.70 -3.66 -3.51
N THR A 154 -12.00 -2.75 -2.82
CA THR A 154 -11.20 -3.10 -1.63
C THR A 154 -12.06 -3.80 -0.57
N THR A 155 -13.23 -3.25 -0.28
CA THR A 155 -14.17 -3.81 0.70
C THR A 155 -14.72 -5.16 0.25
N GLU A 156 -15.09 -5.30 -1.03
CA GLU A 156 -15.57 -6.57 -1.61
C GLU A 156 -14.50 -7.68 -1.55
N LEU A 157 -13.24 -7.32 -1.67
CA LEU A 157 -12.12 -8.25 -1.55
C LEU A 157 -11.78 -8.61 -0.09
N GLY A 158 -12.44 -7.98 0.90
CA GLY A 158 -12.18 -8.19 2.32
C GLY A 158 -10.87 -7.53 2.80
N LEU A 159 -10.44 -6.46 2.14
CA LEU A 159 -9.26 -5.68 2.49
C LEU A 159 -9.65 -4.36 3.16
N ASP A 160 -8.76 -3.82 3.99
CA ASP A 160 -8.85 -2.45 4.50
C ASP A 160 -8.22 -1.46 3.52
N ALA A 161 -8.62 -0.18 3.58
CA ALA A 161 -8.02 0.90 2.81
C ALA A 161 -7.47 1.99 3.73
N LEU A 162 -6.19 2.34 3.56
CA LEU A 162 -5.59 3.53 4.12
C LEU A 162 -5.63 4.63 3.05
N PHE A 163 -6.38 5.71 3.31
CA PHE A 163 -6.40 6.88 2.44
C PHE A 163 -5.28 7.83 2.83
N GLU A 164 -4.40 8.17 1.89
CA GLU A 164 -3.33 9.14 2.11
C GLU A 164 -3.75 10.50 1.55
N ALA A 165 -3.69 11.54 2.38
CA ALA A 165 -4.00 12.91 2.04
C ALA A 165 -2.85 13.86 2.41
N HIS A 166 -2.66 14.91 1.59
CA HIS A 166 -1.62 15.94 1.77
C HIS A 166 -2.21 17.33 2.03
N THR A 167 -3.50 17.51 1.80
CA THR A 167 -4.21 18.76 1.97
C THR A 167 -5.56 18.52 2.65
N GLU A 168 -6.15 19.58 3.24
CA GLU A 168 -7.50 19.52 3.82
C GLU A 168 -8.53 19.08 2.78
N GLU A 169 -8.46 19.61 1.55
CA GLU A 169 -9.36 19.22 0.47
C GLU A 169 -9.28 17.71 0.16
N GLN A 170 -8.07 17.15 0.12
CA GLN A 170 -7.88 15.72 -0.07
C GLN A 170 -8.41 14.90 1.10
N MET A 171 -8.26 15.42 2.33
CA MET A 171 -8.84 14.83 3.53
C MET A 171 -10.37 14.79 3.45
N ASP A 172 -10.99 15.92 3.09
CA ASP A 172 -12.45 16.00 2.95
C ASP A 172 -12.96 15.02 1.88
N ARG A 173 -12.25 14.88 0.75
CA ARG A 173 -12.58 13.90 -0.29
C ARG A 173 -12.53 12.47 0.24
N ALA A 174 -11.49 12.11 1.00
CA ALA A 174 -11.36 10.80 1.62
C ALA A 174 -12.53 10.53 2.61
N LEU A 175 -12.83 11.49 3.48
CA LEU A 175 -13.94 11.37 4.44
C LEU A 175 -15.30 11.27 3.75
N ASN A 176 -15.54 12.04 2.69
CA ASN A 176 -16.76 11.96 1.88
C ASN A 176 -16.89 10.64 1.12
N CYS A 177 -15.76 9.98 0.82
CA CYS A 177 -15.74 8.61 0.27
C CYS A 177 -16.10 7.55 1.33
N GLY A 178 -16.12 7.90 2.63
CA GLY A 178 -16.38 6.98 3.74
C GLY A 178 -15.12 6.30 4.30
N ALA A 179 -13.95 6.92 4.12
CA ALA A 179 -12.69 6.40 4.63
C ALA A 179 -12.74 6.13 6.14
N LYS A 180 -12.33 4.93 6.55
CA LYS A 180 -12.22 4.53 7.97
C LYS A 180 -10.82 4.77 8.53
N ILE A 181 -9.80 4.74 7.66
CA ILE A 181 -8.40 4.97 8.02
C ILE A 181 -7.89 6.06 7.09
N VAL A 182 -7.44 7.16 7.68
CA VAL A 182 -6.85 8.28 6.93
C VAL A 182 -5.47 8.60 7.48
N GLY A 183 -4.51 8.76 6.57
CA GLY A 183 -3.15 9.15 6.88
C GLY A 183 -2.83 10.53 6.32
N VAL A 184 -2.23 11.37 7.14
CA VAL A 184 -1.67 12.65 6.69
C VAL A 184 -0.20 12.44 6.34
N ASN A 185 0.17 12.77 5.10
CA ASN A 185 1.56 12.71 4.67
C ASN A 185 2.12 14.14 4.55
N ASN A 186 3.02 14.51 5.47
CA ASN A 186 3.66 15.83 5.49
C ASN A 186 4.73 16.01 4.40
N ARG A 187 5.02 14.96 3.64
CA ARG A 187 5.96 15.07 2.51
C ARG A 187 5.22 15.56 1.28
N ASP A 188 5.62 16.71 0.76
CA ASP A 188 5.12 17.22 -0.52
C ASP A 188 5.59 16.29 -1.66
N LEU A 189 4.64 15.65 -2.34
CA LEU A 189 4.96 14.72 -3.44
C LEU A 189 5.39 15.42 -4.73
N ARG A 190 5.38 16.76 -4.77
CA ARG A 190 5.85 17.54 -5.92
C ARG A 190 7.37 17.64 -5.95
N ASP A 191 8.01 17.77 -4.77
CA ASP A 191 9.44 17.97 -4.61
C ASP A 191 10.09 17.16 -3.48
N PHE A 192 9.29 16.32 -2.77
CA PHE A 192 9.67 15.54 -1.60
C PHE A 192 10.16 16.35 -0.39
N SER A 193 9.89 17.64 -0.35
CA SER A 193 10.15 18.46 0.84
C SER A 193 9.21 18.06 2.00
N ILE A 194 9.66 18.30 3.22
CA ILE A 194 8.86 18.08 4.44
C ILE A 194 8.66 19.45 5.08
N LYS A 195 7.41 19.81 5.35
CA LYS A 195 7.03 20.98 6.15
C LYS A 195 6.34 20.49 7.40
N LEU A 196 6.78 20.99 8.56
CA LEU A 196 6.26 20.64 9.89
C LEU A 196 5.55 21.84 10.54
N ASP A 197 5.04 22.79 9.72
CA ASP A 197 4.38 24.00 10.19
C ASP A 197 2.92 23.74 10.54
#